data_048c7a31b131d1b4d83d79c4af066aa8
#
_entry.id   048c7a31b131d1b4d83d79c4af066aa8
#
_cell.length_a   1.000
_cell.length_b   1.000
_cell.length_c   1.000
_cell.angle_alpha   90.00
_cell.angle_beta   90.00
_cell.angle_gamma   90.00
#
_symmetry.space_group_name_H-M   'P 1'
#
loop_
_entity.id
_entity.type
_entity.pdbx_description
1 polymer ?
#
loop_
_entity_poly.entity_id
_entity_poly.type
_entity_poly.pdbx_seq_one_letter_code
_entity_poly.pdbx_strand_id
1 'polypeptide(L)'
;MVSQHDTKLLNKDVANNGALDGASLSKNQNTSSTALILEGGSYRGIFTAGVLDVLREKGVTNFESVWGTSAGAINAVSFKSKQIGRAMRIMLAFRDDPRFMSFRSLVTTGNTAGGEFMYEEIQNHLDPCDNEAFNSNPMQMYAVASDVTFGTPAYLHVKSLPNDIKMVQASASMPTVSRMVELDGHRYLDGGTTDSIP
;
A
#
# COMPACT_ATOMS: atom_id res chain seq x y z
N MET A 1 51.01 12.83 -10.18
CA MET A 1 51.71 13.47 -9.05
C MET A 1 50.67 14.16 -8.23
N VAL A 2 50.14 13.51 -7.21
CA VAL A 2 49.19 14.10 -6.24
C VAL A 2 50.02 14.40 -4.99
N SER A 3 49.88 15.64 -4.53
CA SER A 3 50.72 16.27 -3.49
C SER A 3 50.42 15.68 -2.10
N GLN A 4 51.49 15.42 -1.33
CA GLN A 4 51.48 14.89 0.06
C GLN A 4 51.02 15.90 1.13
N HIS A 5 50.10 16.84 0.84
CA HIS A 5 49.72 17.88 1.78
C HIS A 5 48.37 17.72 2.47
N ASP A 6 47.56 16.75 2.05
CA ASP A 6 46.18 16.60 2.58
C ASP A 6 45.99 15.53 3.68
N THR A 7 47.10 14.91 4.16
CA THR A 7 47.03 13.83 5.18
C THR A 7 47.32 14.30 6.62
N LYS A 8 47.39 15.62 6.87
CA LYS A 8 47.81 16.14 8.19
C LYS A 8 46.69 16.83 9.00
N LEU A 9 45.45 16.79 8.57
CA LEU A 9 44.32 17.43 9.30
C LEU A 9 43.34 16.45 9.96
N LEU A 10 43.61 15.14 9.94
CA LEU A 10 42.70 14.11 10.50
C LEU A 10 43.19 13.46 11.80
N ASN A 11 44.29 13.95 12.45
CA ASN A 11 44.79 13.37 13.67
C ASN A 11 45.10 14.41 14.75
N LYS A 12 44.10 15.19 15.16
CA LYS A 12 44.12 15.91 16.44
C LYS A 12 42.70 15.99 16.94
N ASP A 13 42.28 15.05 17.72
CA ASP A 13 41.22 15.14 18.73
C ASP A 13 40.91 13.75 19.31
N VAL A 14 41.94 13.08 19.81
CA VAL A 14 41.79 11.93 20.71
C VAL A 14 42.63 12.21 21.92
N ALA A 15 42.08 12.86 22.90
CA ALA A 15 42.39 12.74 24.33
C ALA A 15 41.64 13.84 25.11
N ASN A 16 40.50 13.53 25.65
CA ASN A 16 40.13 14.05 26.98
C ASN A 16 39.12 13.09 27.64
N ASN A 17 39.63 12.35 28.64
CA ASN A 17 38.84 11.59 29.58
C ASN A 17 38.03 12.53 30.46
N GLY A 18 36.72 12.32 30.53
CA GLY A 18 35.83 12.92 31.51
C GLY A 18 34.64 11.97 31.71
N ALA A 19 34.64 11.24 32.81
CA ALA A 19 33.52 10.49 33.29
C ALA A 19 32.33 11.43 33.56
N LEU A 20 31.18 11.15 32.99
CA LEU A 20 29.90 11.74 33.43
C LEU A 20 28.77 10.68 33.24
N ASP A 21 28.25 10.36 34.38
CA ASP A 21 26.88 10.00 34.76
C ASP A 21 25.89 9.41 33.75
N GLY A 22 25.22 8.35 34.25
CA GLY A 22 24.10 7.67 33.64
C GLY A 22 23.00 8.57 33.09
N ALA A 23 23.08 8.91 31.82
CA ALA A 23 21.98 9.41 31.04
C ALA A 23 21.37 8.25 30.29
N SER A 24 20.11 7.98 30.54
CA SER A 24 19.28 6.99 29.86
C SER A 24 19.50 7.08 28.34
N LEU A 25 20.04 6.03 27.77
CA LEU A 25 20.01 5.81 26.34
C LEU A 25 18.55 5.78 25.93
N SER A 26 18.02 6.89 25.44
CA SER A 26 16.79 6.88 24.67
C SER A 26 17.01 5.85 23.56
N LYS A 27 16.18 4.81 23.56
CA LYS A 27 16.11 3.86 22.44
C LYS A 27 15.80 4.70 21.20
N ASN A 28 16.83 5.04 20.41
CA ASN A 28 16.65 5.43 19.04
C ASN A 28 15.84 4.28 18.41
N GLN A 29 14.55 4.51 18.24
CA GLN A 29 13.76 3.67 17.37
C GLN A 29 14.40 3.83 16.00
N ASN A 30 15.19 2.84 15.58
CA ASN A 30 15.60 2.68 14.20
C ASN A 30 14.32 2.61 13.39
N THR A 31 13.84 3.76 12.90
CA THR A 31 12.81 3.80 11.88
C THR A 31 13.45 3.17 10.65
N SER A 32 13.05 1.95 10.34
CA SER A 32 13.46 1.30 9.11
C SER A 32 12.98 2.18 7.96
N SER A 33 13.89 2.68 7.13
CA SER A 33 13.57 3.40 5.89
C SER A 33 13.16 2.46 4.76
N THR A 34 12.55 1.34 5.10
CA THR A 34 12.19 0.27 4.17
C THR A 34 10.74 0.45 3.70
N ALA A 35 10.53 0.47 2.40
CA ALA A 35 9.21 0.45 1.77
C ALA A 35 8.85 -0.98 1.31
N LEU A 36 7.57 -1.32 1.40
CA LEU A 36 6.99 -2.53 0.85
C LEU A 36 6.25 -2.19 -0.43
N ILE A 37 6.70 -2.75 -1.56
CA ILE A 37 6.12 -2.50 -2.88
C ILE A 37 5.30 -3.71 -3.30
N LEU A 38 4.02 -3.50 -3.64
CA LEU A 38 3.06 -4.54 -4.02
C LEU A 38 2.55 -4.29 -5.43
N GLU A 39 3.07 -5.08 -6.36
CA GLU A 39 2.63 -5.06 -7.76
C GLU A 39 1.14 -5.45 -7.87
N GLY A 40 0.46 -4.95 -8.88
CA GLY A 40 -0.88 -5.35 -9.28
C GLY A 40 -0.92 -6.73 -9.93
N GLY A 41 -2.08 -7.11 -10.45
CA GLY A 41 -2.20 -8.35 -11.22
C GLY A 41 -3.49 -9.13 -10.96
N SER A 42 -4.56 -8.46 -10.58
CA SER A 42 -5.87 -9.09 -10.39
C SER A 42 -5.78 -10.34 -9.51
N TYR A 43 -6.24 -11.51 -9.96
CA TYR A 43 -6.18 -12.78 -9.21
C TYR A 43 -4.76 -13.24 -8.83
N ARG A 44 -3.70 -12.78 -9.51
CA ARG A 44 -2.32 -13.06 -9.09
C ARG A 44 -2.02 -12.47 -7.71
N GLY A 45 -2.78 -11.48 -7.27
CA GLY A 45 -2.74 -10.92 -5.92
C GLY A 45 -2.96 -11.93 -4.79
N ILE A 46 -3.50 -13.13 -5.08
CA ILE A 46 -3.57 -14.25 -4.12
C ILE A 46 -2.18 -14.67 -3.64
N PHE A 47 -1.19 -14.73 -4.55
CA PHE A 47 0.19 -15.04 -4.18
C PHE A 47 0.75 -13.94 -3.25
N THR A 48 0.54 -12.68 -3.60
CA THR A 48 0.95 -11.54 -2.76
C THR A 48 0.30 -11.60 -1.39
N ALA A 49 -1.01 -11.92 -1.30
CA ALA A 49 -1.71 -12.07 -0.03
C ALA A 49 -1.06 -13.14 0.86
N GLY A 50 -0.75 -14.32 0.29
CA GLY A 50 -0.07 -15.39 1.04
C GLY A 50 1.32 -14.98 1.54
N VAL A 51 2.11 -14.26 0.74
CA VAL A 51 3.41 -13.73 1.17
C VAL A 51 3.25 -12.74 2.33
N LEU A 52 2.29 -11.82 2.24
CA LEU A 52 2.02 -10.83 3.27
C LEU A 52 1.55 -11.47 4.59
N ASP A 53 0.73 -12.52 4.52
CA ASP A 53 0.31 -13.28 5.69
C ASP A 53 1.51 -13.93 6.39
N VAL A 54 2.41 -14.57 5.62
CA VAL A 54 3.66 -15.16 6.17
C VAL A 54 4.57 -14.10 6.78
N LEU A 55 4.76 -12.94 6.11
CA LEU A 55 5.55 -11.84 6.67
C LEU A 55 4.99 -11.41 8.03
N ARG A 56 3.68 -11.27 8.12
CA ARG A 56 3.01 -10.89 9.37
C ARG A 56 3.14 -11.96 10.45
N GLU A 57 2.95 -13.24 10.13
CA GLU A 57 3.14 -14.36 11.06
C GLU A 57 4.59 -14.43 11.57
N LYS A 58 5.57 -14.07 10.75
CA LYS A 58 6.97 -14.01 11.14
C LYS A 58 7.37 -12.70 11.85
N GLY A 59 6.43 -11.77 12.05
CA GLY A 59 6.70 -10.49 12.68
C GLY A 59 7.46 -9.49 11.81
N VAL A 60 7.56 -9.74 10.49
CA VAL A 60 8.20 -8.83 9.53
C VAL A 60 7.17 -7.78 9.09
N THR A 61 6.99 -6.77 9.92
CA THR A 61 5.93 -5.75 9.73
C THR A 61 6.43 -4.32 9.90
N ASN A 62 7.74 -4.14 10.12
CA ASN A 62 8.34 -2.84 10.36
C ASN A 62 8.75 -2.18 9.04
N PHE A 63 7.77 -1.72 8.28
CA PHE A 63 7.96 -0.91 7.08
C PHE A 63 7.55 0.53 7.37
N GLU A 64 8.29 1.50 6.84
CA GLU A 64 7.92 2.92 6.89
C GLU A 64 6.67 3.19 6.04
N SER A 65 6.62 2.55 4.86
CA SER A 65 5.50 2.72 3.93
C SER A 65 5.20 1.43 3.17
N VAL A 66 3.96 1.33 2.70
CA VAL A 66 3.51 0.33 1.73
C VAL A 66 2.93 1.04 0.50
N TRP A 67 3.36 0.60 -0.66
CA TRP A 67 2.92 1.12 -1.96
C TRP A 67 2.26 -0.02 -2.72
N GLY A 68 1.03 0.19 -3.14
CA GLY A 68 0.28 -0.85 -3.81
C GLY A 68 -0.36 -0.36 -5.09
N THR A 69 -0.29 -1.18 -6.15
CA THR A 69 -0.94 -0.95 -7.42
C THR A 69 -2.04 -1.98 -7.60
N SER A 70 -3.28 -1.55 -7.94
CA SER A 70 -4.38 -2.49 -8.28
C SER A 70 -4.65 -3.49 -7.14
N ALA A 71 -4.59 -4.80 -7.41
CA ALA A 71 -4.68 -5.85 -6.40
C ALA A 71 -3.66 -5.68 -5.26
N GLY A 72 -2.49 -5.07 -5.54
CA GLY A 72 -1.49 -4.74 -4.54
C GLY A 72 -1.99 -3.70 -3.53
N ALA A 73 -2.75 -2.70 -3.98
CA ALA A 73 -3.37 -1.70 -3.09
C ALA A 73 -4.44 -2.35 -2.18
N ILE A 74 -5.24 -3.28 -2.71
CA ILE A 74 -6.24 -4.04 -1.93
C ILE A 74 -5.54 -4.91 -0.87
N ASN A 75 -4.46 -5.58 -1.23
CA ASN A 75 -3.65 -6.37 -0.30
C ASN A 75 -2.98 -5.50 0.78
N ALA A 76 -2.51 -4.29 0.41
CA ALA A 76 -1.93 -3.34 1.35
C ALA A 76 -2.92 -2.94 2.46
N VAL A 77 -4.21 -2.78 2.14
CA VAL A 77 -5.27 -2.52 3.13
C VAL A 77 -5.30 -3.63 4.18
N SER A 78 -5.39 -4.89 3.77
CA SER A 78 -5.44 -6.04 4.69
C SER A 78 -4.15 -6.18 5.51
N PHE A 79 -2.99 -5.90 4.90
CA PHE A 79 -1.71 -5.93 5.60
C PHE A 79 -1.61 -4.82 6.64
N LYS A 80 -1.94 -3.58 6.30
CA LYS A 80 -1.90 -2.44 7.22
C LYS A 80 -2.93 -2.57 8.35
N SER A 81 -4.13 -3.10 8.07
CA SER A 81 -5.17 -3.39 9.08
C SER A 81 -4.92 -4.65 9.92
N LYS A 82 -3.77 -5.30 9.74
CA LYS A 82 -3.33 -6.48 10.52
C LYS A 82 -4.24 -7.72 10.39
N GLN A 83 -4.99 -7.82 9.31
CA GLN A 83 -5.96 -8.91 9.09
C GLN A 83 -5.38 -10.04 8.24
N ILE A 84 -4.75 -11.03 8.90
CA ILE A 84 -4.21 -12.23 8.25
C ILE A 84 -5.34 -13.00 7.54
N GLY A 85 -5.06 -13.44 6.32
CA GLY A 85 -5.97 -14.25 5.50
C GLY A 85 -7.16 -13.48 4.92
N ARG A 86 -7.36 -12.19 5.25
CA ARG A 86 -8.53 -11.43 4.81
C ARG A 86 -8.62 -11.33 3.29
N ALA A 87 -7.54 -10.92 2.62
CA ALA A 87 -7.54 -10.81 1.16
C ALA A 87 -7.83 -12.15 0.49
N MET A 88 -7.27 -13.25 1.00
CA MET A 88 -7.53 -14.60 0.51
C MET A 88 -8.99 -15.02 0.73
N ARG A 89 -9.55 -14.77 1.93
CA ARG A 89 -10.97 -15.09 2.22
C ARG A 89 -11.91 -14.37 1.27
N ILE A 90 -11.71 -13.08 1.06
CA ILE A 90 -12.53 -12.29 0.13
C ILE A 90 -12.47 -12.87 -1.28
N MET A 91 -11.29 -13.12 -1.79
CA MET A 91 -11.13 -13.66 -3.14
C MET A 91 -11.77 -15.05 -3.30
N LEU A 92 -11.67 -15.92 -2.31
CA LEU A 92 -12.25 -17.27 -2.37
C LEU A 92 -13.76 -17.26 -2.15
N ALA A 93 -14.25 -16.43 -1.22
CA ALA A 93 -15.69 -16.36 -0.91
C ALA A 93 -16.51 -15.75 -2.06
N PHE A 94 -15.97 -14.77 -2.74
CA PHE A 94 -16.73 -14.01 -3.74
C PHE A 94 -16.32 -14.27 -5.20
N ARG A 95 -15.39 -15.21 -5.45
CA ARG A 95 -14.89 -15.49 -6.81
C ARG A 95 -15.99 -15.82 -7.84
N ASP A 96 -17.06 -16.45 -7.39
CA ASP A 96 -18.19 -16.89 -8.23
C ASP A 96 -19.38 -15.90 -8.14
N ASP A 97 -19.27 -14.82 -7.34
CA ASP A 97 -20.30 -13.80 -7.24
C ASP A 97 -20.27 -12.89 -8.48
N PRO A 98 -21.39 -12.77 -9.21
CA PRO A 98 -21.45 -11.96 -10.42
C PRO A 98 -21.20 -10.46 -10.18
N ARG A 99 -21.24 -9.99 -8.94
CA ARG A 99 -20.91 -8.61 -8.54
C ARG A 99 -19.42 -8.41 -8.31
N PHE A 100 -18.66 -9.53 -8.13
CA PHE A 100 -17.23 -9.51 -7.88
C PHE A 100 -16.48 -9.82 -9.15
N MET A 101 -15.75 -9.05 -9.80
CA MET A 101 -14.87 -9.30 -10.96
C MET A 101 -15.51 -10.15 -12.08
N SER A 102 -16.72 -9.80 -12.53
CA SER A 102 -17.47 -10.57 -13.52
C SER A 102 -17.66 -9.80 -14.84
N PHE A 103 -17.54 -10.49 -15.97
CA PHE A 103 -17.86 -9.95 -17.29
C PHE A 103 -19.33 -9.52 -17.41
N ARG A 104 -20.22 -10.22 -16.71
CA ARG A 104 -21.65 -9.84 -16.63
C ARG A 104 -21.84 -8.49 -15.95
N SER A 105 -21.07 -8.23 -14.88
CA SER A 105 -21.07 -6.93 -14.20
C SER A 105 -20.63 -5.82 -15.16
N LEU A 106 -19.62 -6.07 -16.00
CA LEU A 106 -19.19 -5.11 -17.02
C LEU A 106 -20.34 -4.70 -17.96
N VAL A 107 -21.08 -5.67 -18.47
CA VAL A 107 -22.18 -5.42 -19.43
C VAL A 107 -23.36 -4.69 -18.77
N THR A 108 -23.65 -5.00 -17.51
CA THR A 108 -24.83 -4.44 -16.80
C THR A 108 -24.56 -3.12 -16.10
N THR A 109 -23.34 -2.93 -15.58
CA THR A 109 -22.99 -1.76 -14.76
C THR A 109 -21.89 -0.88 -15.38
N GLY A 110 -21.26 -1.34 -16.45
CA GLY A 110 -20.06 -0.71 -17.02
C GLY A 110 -18.80 -0.91 -16.13
N ASN A 111 -18.84 -1.91 -15.23
CA ASN A 111 -17.76 -2.17 -14.27
C ASN A 111 -17.62 -3.69 -14.05
N THR A 112 -16.44 -4.26 -14.25
CA THR A 112 -16.20 -5.71 -13.97
C THR A 112 -16.19 -5.99 -12.46
N ALA A 113 -15.69 -5.08 -11.69
CA ALA A 113 -15.79 -5.09 -10.24
C ALA A 113 -16.93 -4.15 -9.86
N GLY A 114 -17.99 -4.67 -9.26
CA GLY A 114 -19.04 -3.84 -8.65
C GLY A 114 -18.36 -2.96 -7.59
N GLY A 115 -18.06 -1.70 -7.96
CA GLY A 115 -17.32 -0.80 -7.08
C GLY A 115 -17.99 -0.67 -5.72
N GLU A 116 -19.31 -0.54 -5.72
CA GLU A 116 -20.13 -0.51 -4.49
C GLU A 116 -20.02 -1.85 -3.72
N PHE A 117 -20.11 -2.99 -4.42
CA PHE A 117 -20.00 -4.29 -3.77
C PHE A 117 -18.62 -4.51 -3.13
N MET A 118 -17.54 -4.23 -3.85
CA MET A 118 -16.18 -4.49 -3.37
C MET A 118 -15.72 -3.48 -2.31
N TYR A 119 -16.00 -2.20 -2.51
CA TYR A 119 -15.43 -1.13 -1.68
C TYR A 119 -16.40 -0.59 -0.61
N GLU A 120 -17.68 -0.98 -0.65
CA GLU A 120 -18.65 -0.62 0.38
C GLU A 120 -19.22 -1.87 1.06
N GLU A 121 -19.86 -2.78 0.33
CA GLU A 121 -20.58 -3.90 0.95
C GLU A 121 -19.61 -4.91 1.60
N ILE A 122 -18.54 -5.34 0.90
CA ILE A 122 -17.54 -6.24 1.48
C ILE A 122 -16.77 -5.53 2.61
N GLN A 123 -16.30 -4.30 2.38
CA GLN A 123 -15.43 -3.58 3.31
C GLN A 123 -16.13 -3.20 4.62
N ASN A 124 -17.44 -3.02 4.60
CA ASN A 124 -18.19 -2.54 5.78
C ASN A 124 -19.08 -3.62 6.40
N HIS A 125 -19.44 -4.69 5.67
CA HIS A 125 -20.50 -5.61 6.11
C HIS A 125 -20.13 -7.10 5.98
N LEU A 126 -19.59 -7.56 4.85
CA LEU A 126 -19.41 -8.99 4.59
C LEU A 126 -18.09 -9.55 5.14
N ASP A 127 -17.00 -8.83 4.99
CA ASP A 127 -15.68 -9.09 5.64
C ASP A 127 -15.07 -7.73 6.01
N PRO A 128 -15.54 -7.12 7.12
CA PRO A 128 -15.21 -5.74 7.46
C PRO A 128 -13.72 -5.50 7.61
N CYS A 129 -13.27 -4.35 7.09
CA CYS A 129 -11.92 -3.87 7.37
C CYS A 129 -11.84 -3.39 8.81
N ASP A 130 -10.78 -3.77 9.52
CA ASP A 130 -10.45 -3.20 10.82
C ASP A 130 -9.87 -1.79 10.62
N ASN A 131 -10.78 -0.83 10.53
CA ASN A 131 -10.43 0.57 10.31
C ASN A 131 -9.64 1.16 11.49
N GLU A 132 -9.87 0.70 12.71
CA GLU A 132 -9.13 1.14 13.89
C GLU A 132 -7.67 0.67 13.82
N ALA A 133 -7.44 -0.61 13.54
CA ALA A 133 -6.11 -1.16 13.35
C ALA A 133 -5.38 -0.51 12.16
N PHE A 134 -6.09 -0.20 11.07
CA PHE A 134 -5.55 0.51 9.92
C PHE A 134 -5.11 1.93 10.31
N ASN A 135 -5.99 2.70 10.94
CA ASN A 135 -5.77 4.11 11.24
C ASN A 135 -4.73 4.34 12.34
N SER A 136 -4.60 3.39 13.29
CA SER A 136 -3.60 3.43 14.36
C SER A 136 -2.22 2.94 13.93
N ASN A 137 -2.10 2.30 12.76
CA ASN A 137 -0.82 1.80 12.26
C ASN A 137 0.01 2.95 11.65
N PRO A 138 1.23 3.24 12.16
CA PRO A 138 2.05 4.37 11.70
C PRO A 138 2.59 4.20 10.28
N MET A 139 2.59 2.98 9.71
CA MET A 139 3.02 2.72 8.34
C MET A 139 2.21 3.55 7.35
N GLN A 140 2.86 4.33 6.51
CA GLN A 140 2.18 5.10 5.47
C GLN A 140 1.71 4.18 4.34
N MET A 141 0.59 4.49 3.73
CA MET A 141 0.07 3.71 2.60
C MET A 141 -0.18 4.60 1.40
N TYR A 142 0.30 4.15 0.23
CA TYR A 142 0.06 4.80 -1.05
C TYR A 142 -0.60 3.83 -2.02
N ALA A 143 -1.71 4.27 -2.63
CA ALA A 143 -2.36 3.59 -3.73
C ALA A 143 -1.91 4.24 -5.05
N VAL A 144 -1.32 3.45 -5.94
CA VAL A 144 -0.83 3.94 -7.24
C VAL A 144 -1.97 3.92 -8.24
N ALA A 145 -2.27 5.07 -8.83
CA ALA A 145 -3.29 5.23 -9.86
C ALA A 145 -2.71 5.93 -11.08
N SER A 146 -3.43 5.92 -12.20
CA SER A 146 -3.08 6.67 -13.41
C SER A 146 -4.00 7.87 -13.56
N ASP A 147 -3.45 9.08 -13.57
CA ASP A 147 -4.22 10.28 -13.89
C ASP A 147 -4.54 10.28 -15.38
N VAL A 148 -5.85 10.23 -15.71
CA VAL A 148 -6.32 10.15 -17.10
C VAL A 148 -6.11 11.45 -17.87
N THR A 149 -6.06 12.57 -17.17
CA THR A 149 -5.90 13.89 -17.79
C THR A 149 -4.45 14.10 -18.30
N PHE A 150 -3.49 13.69 -17.49
CA PHE A 150 -2.08 13.91 -17.78
C PHE A 150 -1.37 12.66 -18.32
N GLY A 151 -1.97 11.46 -18.18
CA GLY A 151 -1.33 10.20 -18.58
C GLY A 151 -0.12 9.85 -17.71
N THR A 152 -0.08 10.32 -16.47
CA THR A 152 1.03 10.13 -15.53
C THR A 152 0.60 9.32 -14.31
N PRO A 153 1.55 8.66 -13.61
CA PRO A 153 1.22 8.03 -12.34
C PRO A 153 0.83 9.06 -11.28
N ALA A 154 -0.09 8.67 -10.41
CA ALA A 154 -0.50 9.42 -9.23
C ALA A 154 -0.38 8.52 -7.99
N TYR A 155 0.30 9.03 -6.98
CA TYR A 155 0.55 8.31 -5.72
C TYR A 155 -0.38 8.85 -4.65
N LEU A 156 -1.53 8.18 -4.49
CA LEU A 156 -2.61 8.62 -3.61
C LEU A 156 -2.35 8.16 -2.18
N HIS A 157 -2.14 9.10 -1.27
CA HIS A 157 -1.85 8.81 0.13
C HIS A 157 -3.12 8.43 0.91
N VAL A 158 -3.31 7.13 1.17
CA VAL A 158 -4.44 6.57 1.93
C VAL A 158 -4.17 6.74 3.42
N LYS A 159 -4.70 7.81 4.00
CA LYS A 159 -4.44 8.20 5.40
C LYS A 159 -5.39 7.52 6.37
N SER A 160 -6.66 7.40 6.00
CA SER A 160 -7.69 6.87 6.89
C SER A 160 -8.74 6.05 6.15
N LEU A 161 -9.21 4.98 6.79
CA LEU A 161 -10.37 4.21 6.34
C LEU A 161 -11.54 4.44 7.31
N PRO A 162 -12.77 4.48 6.80
CA PRO A 162 -13.19 4.22 5.41
C PRO A 162 -13.07 5.42 4.46
N ASN A 163 -12.66 6.62 4.90
CA ASN A 163 -12.75 7.87 4.14
C ASN A 163 -12.01 7.81 2.79
N ASP A 164 -10.82 7.22 2.78
CA ASP A 164 -9.93 7.20 1.61
C ASP A 164 -10.07 5.94 0.75
N ILE A 165 -11.09 5.10 0.98
CA ILE A 165 -11.26 3.83 0.24
C ILE A 165 -11.38 4.02 -1.27
N LYS A 166 -11.90 5.16 -1.71
CA LYS A 166 -11.98 5.51 -3.14
C LYS A 166 -10.61 5.63 -3.81
N MET A 167 -9.55 5.94 -3.07
CA MET A 167 -8.18 5.96 -3.60
C MET A 167 -7.71 4.54 -3.95
N VAL A 168 -8.08 3.55 -3.13
CA VAL A 168 -7.82 2.13 -3.42
C VAL A 168 -8.64 1.67 -4.62
N GLN A 169 -9.89 2.08 -4.73
CA GLN A 169 -10.74 1.84 -5.88
C GLN A 169 -10.13 2.44 -7.15
N ALA A 170 -9.63 3.67 -7.12
CA ALA A 170 -8.96 4.32 -8.24
C ALA A 170 -7.77 3.51 -8.75
N SER A 171 -6.93 3.04 -7.81
CA SER A 171 -5.77 2.19 -8.11
C SER A 171 -6.13 0.87 -8.81
N ALA A 172 -7.33 0.34 -8.60
CA ALA A 172 -7.78 -0.94 -9.14
C ALA A 172 -8.85 -0.81 -10.24
N SER A 173 -9.07 0.39 -10.77
CA SER A 173 -10.05 0.66 -11.84
C SER A 173 -9.43 0.43 -13.21
N MET A 174 -9.44 -0.83 -13.68
CA MET A 174 -8.83 -1.24 -14.94
C MET A 174 -9.45 -0.52 -16.15
N PRO A 175 -8.63 -0.02 -17.10
CA PRO A 175 -9.11 0.54 -18.36
C PRO A 175 -10.04 -0.42 -19.09
N THR A 176 -11.05 0.10 -19.78
CA THR A 176 -12.04 -0.61 -20.59
C THR A 176 -13.02 -1.50 -19.84
N VAL A 177 -12.72 -1.90 -18.60
CA VAL A 177 -13.53 -2.82 -17.80
C VAL A 177 -14.02 -2.22 -16.48
N SER A 178 -13.58 -1.01 -16.14
CA SER A 178 -14.03 -0.27 -14.97
C SER A 178 -14.32 1.18 -15.32
N ARG A 179 -15.20 1.81 -14.54
CA ARG A 179 -15.42 3.26 -14.63
C ARG A 179 -14.23 4.01 -14.02
N MET A 180 -13.89 5.16 -14.58
CA MET A 180 -12.94 6.08 -13.98
C MET A 180 -13.44 6.54 -12.62
N VAL A 181 -12.55 6.67 -11.67
CA VAL A 181 -12.85 7.19 -10.34
C VAL A 181 -12.50 8.67 -10.30
N GLU A 182 -13.47 9.50 -9.89
CA GLU A 182 -13.26 10.93 -9.72
C GLU A 182 -12.93 11.25 -8.27
N LEU A 183 -11.79 11.92 -8.06
CA LEU A 183 -11.31 12.41 -6.76
C LEU A 183 -10.73 13.82 -6.97
N ASP A 184 -11.20 14.77 -6.20
CA ASP A 184 -10.70 16.16 -6.16
C ASP A 184 -10.60 16.83 -7.55
N GLY A 185 -11.56 16.52 -8.44
CA GLY A 185 -11.60 17.07 -9.80
C GLY A 185 -10.71 16.36 -10.82
N HIS A 186 -9.97 15.33 -10.42
CA HIS A 186 -9.17 14.48 -11.28
C HIS A 186 -9.87 13.14 -11.55
N ARG A 187 -9.55 12.51 -12.68
CA ARG A 187 -10.07 11.21 -13.07
C ARG A 187 -8.95 10.19 -13.09
N TYR A 188 -9.17 9.05 -12.45
CA TYR A 188 -8.17 8.03 -12.27
C TYR A 188 -8.62 6.68 -12.84
N LEU A 189 -7.63 5.93 -13.32
CA LEU A 189 -7.70 4.52 -13.68
C LEU A 189 -6.59 3.75 -12.97
N ASP A 190 -6.55 2.43 -13.18
CA ASP A 190 -5.58 1.51 -12.58
C ASP A 190 -4.13 1.96 -12.80
N GLY A 191 -3.37 1.96 -11.71
CA GLY A 191 -1.98 2.38 -11.69
C GLY A 191 -1.06 1.54 -12.57
N GLY A 192 -1.40 0.28 -12.81
CA GLY A 192 -0.65 -0.60 -13.70
C GLY A 192 -0.54 -0.10 -15.15
N THR A 193 -1.31 0.92 -15.53
CA THR A 193 -1.23 1.56 -16.84
C THR A 193 -0.01 2.48 -16.97
N THR A 194 0.40 3.13 -15.88
CA THR A 194 1.50 4.12 -15.90
C THR A 194 2.68 3.71 -15.03
N ASP A 195 2.43 3.08 -13.86
CA ASP A 195 3.48 2.66 -12.93
C ASP A 195 3.03 1.44 -12.12
N SER A 196 3.41 0.25 -12.57
CA SER A 196 3.03 -1.02 -11.93
C SER A 196 3.84 -1.34 -10.68
N ILE A 197 5.09 -0.83 -10.61
CA ILE A 197 6.05 -1.05 -9.50
C ILE A 197 6.72 0.29 -9.23
N PRO A 198 6.14 1.12 -8.35
CA PRO A 198 6.61 2.46 -8.05
C PRO A 198 7.93 2.51 -7.28
#